data_e117449c47af63e6ba45035a45dc3873
#
_entry.id   e117449c47af63e6ba45035a45dc3873
#
_cell.length_a   1.000
_cell.length_b   1.000
_cell.length_c   1.000
_cell.angle_alpha   90.00
_cell.angle_beta   90.00
_cell.angle_gamma   90.00
#
_symmetry.space_group_name_H-M   'P 1'
#
loop_
_entity.id
_entity.type
_entity.pdbx_description
1 polymer ?
#
loop_
_entity_poly.entity_id
_entity_poly.type
_entity_poly.pdbx_seq_one_letter_code
_entity_poly.pdbx_strand_id
1 'polypeptide(L)'
;MLTHLQLRDLVLVDQAELEFSGGLTALTGETGAGKSIVVDALLLIAGGRAGGDIVRQGAERAEVTASFDALPAAAAAWLDAQSIEHAGELVVRRVIGADGRSRAYVNGQVVPIQALRELAEFFLEINAH
;
A
#
# COMPACT_ATOMS: atom_id res chain seq x y z
N MET A 1 4.23 -8.69 -8.15
CA MET A 1 4.90 -9.08 -6.90
C MET A 1 5.37 -7.85 -6.15
N LEU A 2 5.08 -7.81 -4.88
CA LEU A 2 5.47 -6.66 -4.06
C LEU A 2 6.99 -6.60 -3.95
N THR A 3 7.56 -5.45 -4.26
CA THR A 3 9.00 -5.27 -4.21
C THR A 3 9.45 -4.28 -3.16
N HIS A 4 8.65 -3.25 -2.92
CA HIS A 4 9.00 -2.21 -1.96
C HIS A 4 7.79 -1.76 -1.21
N LEU A 5 8.00 -1.34 0.02
CA LEU A 5 6.94 -0.75 0.84
C LEU A 5 7.56 0.40 1.61
N GLN A 6 6.99 1.59 1.46
CA GLN A 6 7.45 2.78 2.16
C GLN A 6 6.36 3.28 3.07
N LEU A 7 6.73 3.62 4.28
CA LEU A 7 5.82 4.15 5.29
C LEU A 7 6.35 5.49 5.78
N ARG A 8 5.45 6.45 5.96
CA ARG A 8 5.85 7.75 6.47
C ARG A 8 4.80 8.26 7.43
N ASP A 9 5.23 8.63 8.63
CA ASP A 9 4.38 9.25 9.65
C ASP A 9 3.14 8.42 9.95
N LEU A 10 3.31 7.12 10.00
CA LEU A 10 2.24 6.19 10.27
C LEU A 10 2.34 5.71 11.71
N VAL A 11 1.39 6.11 12.54
CA VAL A 11 1.31 5.74 13.95
C VAL A 11 2.63 6.04 14.66
N LEU A 12 3.38 5.03 15.05
CA LEU A 12 4.64 5.21 15.75
C LEU A 12 5.84 5.23 14.82
N VAL A 13 5.62 5.12 13.53
CA VAL A 13 6.71 5.03 12.56
C VAL A 13 6.91 6.38 11.90
N ASP A 14 8.07 6.98 12.11
CA ASP A 14 8.42 8.21 11.44
C ASP A 14 8.66 7.94 9.96
N GLN A 15 9.49 6.96 9.66
CA GLN A 15 9.82 6.61 8.29
C GLN A 15 10.36 5.20 8.26
N ALA A 16 9.91 4.42 7.30
CA ALA A 16 10.42 3.07 7.11
C ALA A 16 10.35 2.71 5.64
N GLU A 17 11.31 1.93 5.20
CA GLU A 17 11.35 1.45 3.83
C GLU A 17 11.76 0.00 3.86
N LEU A 18 10.97 -0.84 3.20
CA LEU A 18 11.19 -2.28 3.18
C LEU A 18 11.32 -2.76 1.76
N GLU A 19 12.29 -3.62 1.51
CA GLU A 19 12.45 -4.24 0.21
C GLU A 19 12.15 -5.71 0.34
N PHE A 20 11.47 -6.25 -0.65
CA PHE A 20 11.10 -7.65 -0.66
C PHE A 20 11.73 -8.30 -1.87
N SER A 21 12.55 -9.31 -1.64
CA SER A 21 13.09 -10.08 -2.73
C SER A 21 12.78 -11.54 -2.42
N GLY A 22 12.03 -12.15 -3.31
CA GLY A 22 11.65 -13.53 -3.08
C GLY A 22 10.46 -13.70 -2.17
N GLY A 23 9.65 -12.67 -2.00
CA GLY A 23 8.44 -12.80 -1.23
C GLY A 23 8.53 -12.15 0.13
N LEU A 24 7.61 -12.49 1.00
CA LEU A 24 7.48 -11.83 2.28
C LEU A 24 8.40 -12.36 3.36
N THR A 25 9.28 -13.26 3.01
CA THR A 25 10.16 -13.83 4.01
C THR A 25 11.06 -12.79 4.65
N ALA A 26 11.24 -11.67 3.99
CA ALA A 26 12.07 -10.62 4.55
C ALA A 26 11.52 -10.05 5.84
N LEU A 27 10.31 -10.44 6.19
CA LEU A 27 9.69 -9.93 7.39
C LEU A 27 9.99 -10.77 8.60
N THR A 28 11.05 -11.47 8.59
CA THR A 28 11.47 -12.14 9.77
C THR A 28 11.87 -11.09 10.76
N GLY A 29 11.11 -10.10 10.84
CA GLY A 29 11.45 -9.05 11.70
C GLY A 29 11.64 -9.50 13.10
N GLU A 30 12.42 -8.80 13.75
CA GLU A 30 12.75 -9.11 15.06
C GLU A 30 11.61 -8.96 15.99
N THR A 31 10.62 -8.17 15.69
CA THR A 31 9.60 -7.90 16.65
C THR A 31 8.24 -8.09 16.06
N GLY A 32 7.29 -8.45 16.88
CA GLY A 32 5.92 -8.50 16.44
C GLY A 32 5.39 -7.14 16.02
N ALA A 33 5.94 -6.08 16.58
CA ALA A 33 5.52 -4.73 16.23
C ALA A 33 5.84 -4.43 14.77
N GLY A 34 7.01 -4.87 14.29
CA GLY A 34 7.37 -4.65 12.90
C GLY A 34 6.43 -5.37 11.95
N LYS A 35 6.07 -6.61 12.29
CA LYS A 35 5.15 -7.36 11.47
C LYS A 35 3.77 -6.71 11.43
N SER A 36 3.34 -6.22 12.57
CA SER A 36 2.03 -5.60 12.68
C SER A 36 1.94 -4.35 11.79
N ILE A 37 3.00 -3.55 11.80
CA ILE A 37 2.99 -2.33 11.01
C ILE A 37 2.95 -2.63 9.51
N VAL A 38 3.64 -3.69 9.08
CA VAL A 38 3.64 -4.07 7.68
C VAL A 38 2.25 -4.56 7.26
N VAL A 39 1.62 -5.37 8.09
CA VAL A 39 0.27 -5.84 7.79
C VAL A 39 -0.69 -4.67 7.73
N ASP A 40 -0.59 -3.74 8.66
CA ASP A 40 -1.44 -2.56 8.66
C ASP A 40 -1.25 -1.75 7.38
N ALA A 41 0.00 -1.58 6.97
CA ALA A 41 0.30 -0.83 5.76
C ALA A 41 -0.29 -1.52 4.53
N LEU A 42 -0.17 -2.84 4.45
CA LEU A 42 -0.72 -3.57 3.31
C LEU A 42 -2.25 -3.49 3.28
N LEU A 43 -2.87 -3.49 4.45
CA LEU A 43 -4.32 -3.34 4.50
C LEU A 43 -4.75 -1.97 3.99
N LEU A 44 -3.97 -0.93 4.28
CA LEU A 44 -4.26 0.40 3.75
C LEU A 44 -4.12 0.43 2.24
N ILE A 45 -3.08 -0.22 1.72
CA ILE A 45 -2.88 -0.31 0.27
C ILE A 45 -4.01 -1.07 -0.39
N ALA A 46 -4.60 -2.01 0.33
CA ALA A 46 -5.71 -2.81 -0.19
C ALA A 46 -7.06 -2.07 -0.08
N GLY A 47 -7.05 -0.82 0.34
CA GLY A 47 -8.29 -0.06 0.42
C GLY A 47 -9.00 -0.15 1.75
N GLY A 48 -8.29 -0.56 2.80
CA GLY A 48 -8.88 -0.66 4.12
C GLY A 48 -9.21 0.70 4.71
N ARG A 49 -10.01 0.69 5.75
CA ARG A 49 -10.40 1.91 6.43
C ARG A 49 -9.21 2.60 7.08
N ALA A 50 -9.21 3.92 7.03
CA ALA A 50 -8.17 4.70 7.66
C ALA A 50 -8.75 5.99 8.16
N GLY A 51 -8.49 6.29 9.43
CA GLY A 51 -8.88 7.57 10.01
C GLY A 51 -7.65 8.36 10.40
N GLY A 52 -7.89 9.57 10.90
CA GLY A 52 -6.77 10.42 11.28
C GLY A 52 -5.94 9.87 12.42
N ASP A 53 -6.46 8.88 13.13
CA ASP A 53 -5.77 8.30 14.27
C ASP A 53 -4.55 7.48 13.85
N ILE A 54 -4.44 7.12 12.58
CA ILE A 54 -3.26 6.38 12.13
C ILE A 54 -2.12 7.33 11.75
N VAL A 55 -2.37 8.62 11.70
CA VAL A 55 -1.32 9.59 11.41
C VAL A 55 -0.49 9.81 12.66
N ARG A 56 0.83 9.79 12.49
CA ARG A 56 1.74 9.98 13.59
C ARG A 56 1.45 11.31 14.27
N GLN A 57 1.47 11.32 15.59
CA GLN A 57 1.17 12.52 16.34
C GLN A 57 2.13 13.63 15.95
N GLY A 58 1.59 14.78 15.63
CA GLY A 58 2.39 15.93 15.21
C GLY A 58 2.56 16.03 13.72
N ALA A 59 2.19 15.00 12.97
CA ALA A 59 2.28 15.05 11.51
C ALA A 59 0.95 15.45 10.91
N GLU A 60 1.01 15.99 9.70
CA GLU A 60 -0.21 16.40 9.01
C GLU A 60 -0.85 15.27 8.26
N ARG A 61 -0.05 14.29 7.85
CA ARG A 61 -0.56 13.17 7.08
C ARG A 61 0.38 11.99 7.17
N ALA A 62 -0.15 10.83 6.86
CA ALA A 62 0.63 9.62 6.74
C ALA A 62 0.59 9.16 5.30
N GLU A 63 1.63 8.49 4.86
CA GLU A 63 1.71 7.95 3.51
C GLU A 63 2.18 6.52 3.53
N VAL A 64 1.59 5.70 2.67
CA VAL A 64 2.03 4.35 2.43
C VAL A 64 2.16 4.19 0.93
N THR A 65 3.31 3.70 0.47
CA THR A 65 3.56 3.48 -0.95
C THR A 65 4.04 2.04 -1.14
N ALA A 66 3.38 1.32 -2.02
CA ALA A 66 3.74 -0.06 -2.31
C ALA A 66 4.07 -0.17 -3.80
N SER A 67 5.19 -0.80 -4.11
CA SER A 67 5.63 -1.00 -5.49
C SER A 67 5.55 -2.48 -5.83
N PHE A 68 5.04 -2.77 -7.00
CA PHE A 68 4.87 -4.14 -7.48
C PHE A 68 5.48 -4.27 -8.87
N ASP A 69 6.04 -5.44 -9.15
CA ASP A 69 6.47 -5.77 -10.51
C ASP A 69 5.86 -7.11 -10.90
N ALA A 70 6.21 -7.60 -12.07
CA ALA A 70 5.72 -8.90 -12.54
C ALA A 70 4.20 -8.98 -12.42
N LEU A 71 3.52 -8.00 -13.00
CA LEU A 71 2.07 -7.88 -12.85
C LEU A 71 1.35 -9.08 -13.45
N PRO A 72 0.38 -9.65 -12.74
CA PRO A 72 -0.49 -10.65 -13.37
C PRO A 72 -1.22 -10.04 -14.57
N ALA A 73 -1.54 -10.87 -15.54
CA ALA A 73 -2.22 -10.41 -16.74
C ALA A 73 -3.53 -9.70 -16.40
N ALA A 74 -4.25 -10.21 -15.39
CA ALA A 74 -5.52 -9.61 -15.00
C ALA A 74 -5.31 -8.19 -14.43
N ALA A 75 -4.23 -7.98 -13.70
CA ALA A 75 -3.94 -6.66 -13.15
C ALA A 75 -3.58 -5.68 -14.27
N ALA A 76 -2.77 -6.13 -15.22
CA ALA A 76 -2.42 -5.27 -16.35
C ALA A 76 -3.66 -4.91 -17.16
N ALA A 77 -4.55 -5.86 -17.37
CA ALA A 77 -5.80 -5.59 -18.07
C ALA A 77 -6.67 -4.58 -17.33
N TRP A 78 -6.70 -4.70 -16.00
CA TRP A 78 -7.46 -3.75 -15.20
C TRP A 78 -6.90 -2.34 -15.36
N LEU A 79 -5.57 -2.21 -15.33
CA LEU A 79 -4.95 -0.89 -15.50
C LEU A 79 -5.25 -0.32 -16.87
N ASP A 80 -5.19 -1.14 -17.90
CA ASP A 80 -5.52 -0.69 -19.25
C ASP A 80 -6.97 -0.23 -19.33
N ALA A 81 -7.87 -0.95 -18.69
CA ALA A 81 -9.29 -0.59 -18.71
C ALA A 81 -9.55 0.73 -18.00
N GLN A 82 -8.70 1.08 -17.05
CA GLN A 82 -8.82 2.35 -16.34
C GLN A 82 -8.02 3.46 -17.00
N SER A 83 -7.39 3.17 -18.13
CA SER A 83 -6.55 4.13 -18.83
C SER A 83 -5.38 4.59 -17.98
N ILE A 84 -4.83 3.68 -17.17
CA ILE A 84 -3.68 3.97 -16.34
C ILE A 84 -2.46 3.36 -16.98
N GLU A 85 -1.48 4.19 -17.27
CA GLU A 85 -0.25 3.73 -17.90
C GLU A 85 0.56 2.88 -16.94
N HIS A 86 1.18 1.84 -17.48
CA HIS A 86 2.07 1.01 -16.73
C HIS A 86 3.08 0.39 -17.70
N ALA A 87 4.24 0.07 -17.19
CA ALA A 87 5.27 -0.60 -17.98
C ALA A 87 5.63 -1.88 -17.28
N GLY A 88 4.60 -2.67 -16.92
CA GLY A 88 4.81 -3.87 -16.15
C GLY A 88 5.03 -3.58 -14.68
N GLU A 89 4.83 -2.36 -14.26
CA GLU A 89 5.03 -1.96 -12.88
C GLU A 89 3.80 -1.27 -12.34
N LEU A 90 3.63 -1.38 -11.03
CA LEU A 90 2.50 -0.75 -10.36
C LEU A 90 3.01 -0.11 -9.07
N VAL A 91 2.65 1.15 -8.87
CA VAL A 91 2.93 1.85 -7.63
C VAL A 91 1.61 2.34 -7.06
N VAL A 92 1.27 1.86 -5.88
CA VAL A 92 0.06 2.25 -5.19
C VAL A 92 0.45 3.13 -4.01
N ARG A 93 -0.15 4.30 -3.93
CA ARG A 93 0.16 5.22 -2.85
C ARG A 93 -1.13 5.62 -2.16
N ARG A 94 -1.10 5.61 -0.85
CA ARG A 94 -2.25 6.06 -0.07
C ARG A 94 -1.81 7.15 0.88
N VAL A 95 -2.55 8.25 0.89
CA VAL A 95 -2.26 9.39 1.76
C VAL A 95 -3.45 9.58 2.68
N ILE A 96 -3.20 9.63 3.97
CA ILE A 96 -4.26 9.80 4.97
C ILE A 96 -3.93 11.05 5.77
N GLY A 97 -4.85 12.01 5.77
CA GLY A 97 -4.64 13.22 6.53
C GLY A 97 -5.02 13.07 7.98
N ALA A 98 -4.44 13.91 8.82
CA ALA A 98 -4.80 13.92 10.23
C ALA A 98 -6.27 14.27 10.41
N ASP A 99 -6.87 14.91 9.41
CA ASP A 99 -8.29 15.24 9.44
C ASP A 99 -9.16 14.07 9.02
N GLY A 100 -8.57 12.91 8.76
CA GLY A 100 -9.31 11.72 8.38
C GLY A 100 -9.55 11.54 6.91
N ARG A 101 -9.19 12.52 6.09
CA ARG A 101 -9.37 12.41 4.65
C ARG A 101 -8.32 11.51 4.05
N SER A 102 -8.71 10.78 3.01
CA SER A 102 -7.85 9.77 2.43
C SER A 102 -7.86 9.91 0.92
N ARG A 103 -6.69 9.71 0.31
CA ARG A 103 -6.55 9.73 -1.15
C ARG A 103 -5.73 8.55 -1.59
N ALA A 104 -6.02 8.07 -2.78
CA ALA A 104 -5.33 6.94 -3.36
C ALA A 104 -4.81 7.30 -4.74
N TYR A 105 -3.62 6.80 -5.06
CA TYR A 105 -2.99 7.02 -6.35
C TYR A 105 -2.49 5.70 -6.89
N VAL A 106 -2.66 5.50 -8.18
CA VAL A 106 -2.12 4.34 -8.87
C VAL A 106 -1.28 4.86 -10.01
N ASN A 107 0.01 4.56 -9.97
CA ASN A 107 0.97 5.04 -10.97
C ASN A 107 0.87 6.56 -11.16
N GLY A 108 0.68 7.27 -10.03
CA GLY A 108 0.64 8.72 -10.06
C GLY A 108 -0.72 9.32 -10.37
N GLN A 109 -1.71 8.51 -10.66
CA GLN A 109 -3.03 8.98 -11.05
C GLN A 109 -3.99 8.78 -9.88
N VAL A 110 -4.73 9.83 -9.53
CA VAL A 110 -5.65 9.74 -8.41
C VAL A 110 -6.80 8.80 -8.78
N VAL A 111 -7.16 7.92 -7.84
CA VAL A 111 -8.25 6.97 -8.05
C VAL A 111 -9.10 6.90 -6.79
N PRO A 112 -10.33 6.40 -6.89
CA PRO A 112 -11.13 6.20 -5.69
C PRO A 112 -10.56 5.05 -4.85
N ILE A 113 -10.81 5.09 -3.56
CA ILE A 113 -10.33 4.02 -2.67
C ILE A 113 -10.82 2.66 -3.14
N GLN A 114 -12.00 2.61 -3.70
CA GLN A 114 -12.57 1.36 -4.21
C GLN A 114 -11.63 0.70 -5.23
N ALA A 115 -10.90 1.50 -6.00
CA ALA A 115 -9.96 0.95 -6.98
C ALA A 115 -8.86 0.15 -6.30
N LEU A 116 -8.44 0.57 -5.11
CA LEU A 116 -7.44 -0.18 -4.38
C LEU A 116 -7.95 -1.54 -3.97
N ARG A 117 -9.23 -1.62 -3.61
CA ARG A 117 -9.82 -2.90 -3.23
C ARG A 117 -9.86 -3.85 -4.40
N GLU A 118 -10.13 -3.33 -5.58
CA GLU A 118 -10.14 -4.17 -6.78
C GLU A 118 -8.75 -4.66 -7.13
N LEU A 119 -7.76 -3.76 -7.05
CA LEU A 119 -6.38 -4.15 -7.34
C LEU A 119 -5.84 -5.15 -6.34
N ALA A 120 -6.24 -5.02 -5.09
CA ALA A 120 -5.72 -5.90 -4.06
C ALA A 120 -6.04 -7.36 -4.34
N GLU A 121 -7.14 -7.61 -5.02
CA GLU A 121 -7.52 -8.98 -5.32
C GLU A 121 -6.54 -9.67 -6.24
N PHE A 122 -5.74 -8.89 -6.98
CA PHE A 122 -4.76 -9.47 -7.87
C PHE A 122 -3.42 -9.74 -7.19
N PHE A 123 -3.12 -9.07 -6.10
CA PHE A 123 -1.78 -9.11 -5.51
C PHE A 123 -1.74 -9.62 -4.09
N LEU A 124 -2.76 -9.33 -3.29
CA LEU A 124 -2.70 -9.58 -1.87
C LEU A 124 -3.68 -10.65 -1.48
N GLU A 125 -3.18 -11.71 -0.88
CA GLU A 125 -4.06 -12.77 -0.39
C GLU A 125 -4.26 -12.61 1.09
N ILE A 126 -4.71 -11.44 1.45
CA ILE A 126 -4.84 -11.11 2.85
C ILE A 126 -6.02 -11.81 3.48
N ASN A 127 -6.95 -12.17 2.68
CA ASN A 127 -8.14 -12.79 3.20
C ASN A 127 -7.92 -14.25 3.46
N ALA A 128 -6.75 -14.70 3.34
CA ALA A 128 -6.48 -16.09 3.42
C ALA A 128 -6.98 -16.63 4.70
N HIS A 129 -7.85 -16.35 5.23
CA HIS A 129 -8.42 -16.80 6.47
C HIS A 129 -7.61 -16.36 7.65
#